data_8e480c99f5a913d83d90529dcef751e0
#
_entry.id   8e480c99f5a913d83d90529dcef751e0
#
_cell.length_a   1.000
_cell.length_b   1.000
_cell.length_c   1.000
_cell.angle_alpha   90.00
_cell.angle_beta   90.00
_cell.angle_gamma   90.00
#
_symmetry.space_group_name_H-M   'P 1'
#
loop_
_entity.id
_entity.type
_entity.pdbx_description
1 polymer ?
#
loop_
_entity_poly.entity_id
_entity_poly.type
_entity_poly.pdbx_seq_one_letter_code
_entity_poly.pdbx_strand_id
1 'polypeptide(L)'
;MKLSVEFPSVAYREGPDRVVELAKAIEEIGYDDLAMFDHVVMGHATATRKAPMYPPQMPILEAFITLGYVAAVTTRVTLSTEVLVLPQRQATLVAKQVSTLDTLSGGRMRLGVGVGWQAAEYEALGEDFSTRGRRMDETIAYLRHCWGDERIQQRGARFLADEIAMEPKPPQGGSLPIWVGGLGAVALKRTGELGDGWMGMAAGSDDDMRGAIATIRRHAADAGRDPSAIGMQAMLAPPPNDAGGKTFYQDHGRVVARAEQLTGLGFEWIALNATAIFQSGARTVAEIVDRLGELHSGLRTAVG
;
A
#
# COMPACT_ATOMS: atom_id res chain seq x y z
N MET A 1 -2.11 8.69 16.25
CA MET A 1 -2.56 8.36 14.88
C MET A 1 -1.43 8.60 13.89
N LYS A 2 -1.25 7.68 12.94
CA LYS A 2 -0.29 7.83 11.84
C LYS A 2 -1.02 8.26 10.55
N LEU A 3 -0.41 9.17 9.80
CA LEU A 3 -0.97 9.69 8.54
C LEU A 3 -0.08 9.30 7.36
N SER A 4 -0.67 8.62 6.38
CA SER A 4 -0.03 8.22 5.12
C SER A 4 -0.58 9.04 3.96
N VAL A 5 0.22 9.22 2.91
CA VAL A 5 -0.22 9.79 1.63
C VAL A 5 0.05 8.79 0.53
N GLU A 6 -0.99 8.33 -0.17
CA GLU A 6 -0.85 7.65 -1.45
C GLU A 6 -0.43 8.67 -2.52
N PHE A 7 0.79 8.52 -3.02
CA PHE A 7 1.44 9.46 -3.90
C PHE A 7 0.78 9.49 -5.29
N PRO A 8 0.42 10.67 -5.82
CA PRO A 8 -0.25 10.78 -7.10
C PRO A 8 0.76 10.72 -8.24
N SER A 9 0.78 9.62 -8.99
CA SER A 9 1.68 9.48 -10.14
C SER A 9 1.56 10.61 -11.16
N VAL A 10 0.41 11.30 -11.23
CA VAL A 10 0.19 12.44 -12.15
C VAL A 10 1.17 13.60 -11.96
N ALA A 11 1.86 13.70 -10.83
CA ALA A 11 2.84 14.75 -10.53
C ALA A 11 3.96 14.84 -11.61
N TYR A 12 4.33 13.72 -12.25
CA TYR A 12 5.35 13.71 -13.30
C TYR A 12 4.99 14.57 -14.52
N ARG A 13 3.70 14.88 -14.72
CA ARG A 13 3.24 15.69 -15.88
C ARG A 13 3.75 17.12 -15.87
N GLU A 14 4.08 17.63 -14.69
CA GLU A 14 4.71 18.95 -14.51
C GLU A 14 6.25 18.88 -14.53
N GLY A 15 6.82 17.69 -14.72
CA GLY A 15 8.25 17.43 -14.79
C GLY A 15 8.77 16.58 -13.61
N PRO A 16 9.97 15.98 -13.75
CA PRO A 16 10.53 15.11 -12.72
C PRO A 16 10.84 15.86 -11.42
N ASP A 17 11.20 17.14 -11.49
CA ASP A 17 11.47 17.97 -10.30
C ASP A 17 10.24 18.14 -9.43
N ARG A 18 9.03 18.09 -10.00
CA ARG A 18 7.77 18.18 -9.26
C ARG A 18 7.46 16.92 -8.46
N VAL A 19 7.96 15.77 -8.92
CA VAL A 19 7.90 14.53 -8.13
C VAL A 19 8.74 14.68 -6.87
N VAL A 20 9.94 15.24 -6.98
CA VAL A 20 10.84 15.55 -5.84
C VAL A 20 10.22 16.56 -4.89
N GLU A 21 9.69 17.66 -5.45
CA GLU A 21 9.04 18.73 -4.67
C GLU A 21 7.89 18.19 -3.83
N LEU A 22 6.98 17.41 -4.44
CA LEU A 22 5.86 16.81 -3.73
C LEU A 22 6.31 15.83 -2.65
N ALA A 23 7.31 14.99 -2.93
CA ALA A 23 7.83 14.05 -1.94
C ALA A 23 8.43 14.77 -0.72
N LYS A 24 9.21 15.82 -0.93
CA LYS A 24 9.75 16.66 0.14
C LYS A 24 8.66 17.37 0.92
N ALA A 25 7.68 17.96 0.23
CA ALA A 25 6.58 18.65 0.86
C ALA A 25 5.75 17.71 1.76
N ILE A 26 5.48 16.47 1.35
CA ILE A 26 4.80 15.46 2.17
C ILE A 26 5.58 15.23 3.49
N GLU A 27 6.91 15.08 3.41
CA GLU A 27 7.77 14.94 4.59
C GLU A 27 7.81 16.20 5.45
N GLU A 28 7.92 17.39 4.86
CA GLU A 28 7.99 18.69 5.55
C GLU A 28 6.68 19.03 6.24
N ILE A 29 5.52 18.75 5.63
CA ILE A 29 4.20 18.89 6.24
C ILE A 29 4.09 18.04 7.51
N GLY A 30 4.76 16.89 7.57
CA GLY A 30 4.80 16.02 8.75
C GLY A 30 3.99 14.73 8.63
N TYR A 31 3.70 14.28 7.40
CA TYR A 31 3.15 12.96 7.19
C TYR A 31 4.13 11.87 7.64
N ASP A 32 3.60 10.75 8.13
CA ASP A 32 4.41 9.63 8.64
C ASP A 32 4.86 8.69 7.53
N ASP A 33 4.10 8.60 6.43
CA ASP A 33 4.30 7.60 5.37
C ASP A 33 3.94 8.16 4.01
N LEU A 34 4.71 7.78 3.00
CA LEU A 34 4.46 8.00 1.59
C LEU A 34 4.31 6.66 0.91
N ALA A 35 3.14 6.41 0.34
CA ALA A 35 2.79 5.13 -0.27
C ALA A 35 2.65 5.23 -1.79
N MET A 36 3.09 4.21 -2.51
CA MET A 36 2.87 4.07 -3.96
C MET A 36 1.90 2.94 -4.25
N PHE A 37 0.85 3.19 -5.03
CA PHE A 37 0.05 2.11 -5.59
C PHE A 37 0.72 1.53 -6.84
N ASP A 38 0.31 0.32 -7.25
CA ASP A 38 1.03 -0.46 -8.25
C ASP A 38 0.10 -1.00 -9.32
N HIS A 39 0.43 -0.68 -10.56
CA HIS A 39 0.01 -1.40 -11.76
C HIS A 39 1.12 -1.27 -12.81
N VAL A 40 1.48 -2.39 -13.45
CA VAL A 40 2.50 -2.42 -14.51
C VAL A 40 1.88 -2.04 -15.85
N VAL A 41 0.70 -2.58 -16.15
CA VAL A 41 -0.07 -2.29 -17.36
C VAL A 41 -1.57 -2.30 -17.07
N MET A 42 -2.35 -1.58 -17.87
CA MET A 42 -3.81 -1.54 -17.77
C MET A 42 -4.45 -2.12 -19.02
N GLY A 43 -5.37 -3.08 -18.83
CA GLY A 43 -6.11 -3.68 -19.93
C GLY A 43 -7.24 -2.77 -20.43
N HIS A 44 -7.50 -2.78 -21.74
CA HIS A 44 -8.71 -2.19 -22.31
C HIS A 44 -9.90 -3.15 -22.18
N ALA A 45 -11.11 -2.61 -22.20
CA ALA A 45 -12.31 -3.42 -22.42
C ALA A 45 -12.25 -4.12 -23.79
N THR A 46 -12.67 -5.38 -23.84
CA THR A 46 -12.79 -6.17 -25.08
C THR A 46 -14.12 -6.89 -25.10
N ALA A 47 -14.38 -7.68 -26.12
CA ALA A 47 -15.59 -8.51 -26.19
C ALA A 47 -15.72 -9.49 -24.99
N THR A 48 -14.59 -9.91 -24.41
CA THR A 48 -14.53 -10.89 -23.31
C THR A 48 -14.02 -10.30 -21.99
N ARG A 49 -13.55 -9.08 -21.99
CA ARG A 49 -12.97 -8.40 -20.81
C ARG A 49 -13.77 -7.14 -20.48
N LYS A 50 -14.27 -7.04 -19.25
CA LYS A 50 -14.91 -5.82 -18.75
C LYS A 50 -13.92 -4.65 -18.68
N ALA A 51 -14.45 -3.43 -18.71
CA ALA A 51 -13.66 -2.23 -18.45
C ALA A 51 -12.94 -2.34 -17.09
N PRO A 52 -11.67 -1.93 -17.02
CA PRO A 52 -10.94 -1.89 -15.75
C PRO A 52 -11.52 -0.82 -14.81
N MET A 53 -11.18 -0.91 -13.54
CA MET A 53 -11.59 0.06 -12.51
C MET A 53 -11.02 1.46 -12.80
N TYR A 54 -9.79 1.51 -13.33
CA TYR A 54 -9.11 2.75 -13.73
C TYR A 54 -9.06 2.88 -15.26
N PRO A 55 -9.06 4.10 -15.80
CA PRO A 55 -8.85 4.30 -17.23
C PRO A 55 -7.52 3.67 -17.70
N PRO A 56 -7.50 2.98 -18.86
CA PRO A 56 -6.25 2.36 -19.35
C PRO A 56 -5.10 3.34 -19.55
N GLN A 57 -5.40 4.62 -19.74
CA GLN A 57 -4.42 5.69 -19.91
C GLN A 57 -4.01 6.36 -18.58
N MET A 58 -4.49 5.85 -17.45
CA MET A 58 -4.09 6.39 -16.15
C MET A 58 -2.59 6.20 -15.97
N PRO A 59 -1.84 7.29 -15.74
CA PRO A 59 -0.40 7.18 -15.55
C PRO A 59 -0.13 6.61 -14.17
N ILE A 60 0.62 5.52 -14.14
CA ILE A 60 1.08 4.89 -12.91
C ILE A 60 2.58 4.67 -13.06
N LEU A 61 3.36 5.35 -12.22
CA LEU A 61 4.81 5.15 -12.17
C LEU A 61 5.11 3.82 -11.48
N GLU A 62 6.17 3.15 -11.92
CA GLU A 62 6.59 1.88 -11.28
C GLU A 62 6.98 2.13 -9.82
N ALA A 63 6.39 1.34 -8.91
CA ALA A 63 6.40 1.63 -7.49
C ALA A 63 7.81 1.66 -6.88
N PHE A 64 8.66 0.65 -7.12
CA PHE A 64 9.99 0.59 -6.52
C PHE A 64 10.96 1.61 -7.12
N ILE A 65 10.86 1.90 -8.41
CA ILE A 65 11.68 2.94 -9.06
C ILE A 65 11.34 4.30 -8.46
N THR A 66 10.04 4.60 -8.32
CA THR A 66 9.59 5.87 -7.73
C THR A 66 9.97 5.98 -6.27
N LEU A 67 9.78 4.92 -5.47
CA LEU A 67 10.18 4.92 -4.05
C LEU A 67 11.70 5.06 -3.89
N GLY A 68 12.51 4.48 -4.78
CA GLY A 68 13.97 4.69 -4.79
C GLY A 68 14.33 6.15 -5.06
N TYR A 69 13.63 6.80 -5.99
CA TYR A 69 13.80 8.22 -6.29
C TYR A 69 13.39 9.11 -5.10
N VAL A 70 12.29 8.79 -4.44
CA VAL A 70 11.81 9.46 -3.22
C VAL A 70 12.76 9.23 -2.04
N ALA A 71 13.26 8.00 -1.87
CA ALA A 71 14.20 7.66 -0.79
C ALA A 71 15.46 8.54 -0.81
N ALA A 72 15.93 8.90 -2.00
CA ALA A 72 17.14 9.73 -2.18
C ALA A 72 16.94 11.20 -1.76
N VAL A 73 15.70 11.67 -1.62
CA VAL A 73 15.38 13.08 -1.35
C VAL A 73 14.61 13.31 -0.05
N THR A 74 14.33 12.23 0.69
CA THR A 74 13.65 12.23 1.99
C THR A 74 14.48 11.51 3.03
N THR A 75 14.26 11.79 4.33
CA THR A 75 15.10 11.27 5.43
C THR A 75 14.30 10.64 6.56
N ARG A 76 13.00 10.91 6.67
CA ARG A 76 12.17 10.55 7.82
C ARG A 76 10.93 9.76 7.47
N VAL A 77 10.23 10.15 6.41
CA VAL A 77 8.96 9.53 6.02
C VAL A 77 9.16 8.05 5.68
N THR A 78 8.28 7.19 6.21
CA THR A 78 8.24 5.77 5.83
C THR A 78 7.88 5.67 4.34
N LEU A 79 8.43 4.68 3.66
CA LEU A 79 8.20 4.43 2.23
C LEU A 79 7.42 3.14 2.08
N SER A 80 6.25 3.19 1.50
CA SER A 80 5.42 2.00 1.37
C SER A 80 4.82 1.79 -0.02
N THR A 81 4.37 0.58 -0.27
CA THR A 81 3.47 0.28 -1.40
C THR A 81 2.05 0.11 -0.89
N GLU A 82 1.05 0.62 -1.60
CA GLU A 82 -0.37 0.53 -1.18
C GLU A 82 -1.28 0.20 -2.38
N VAL A 83 -1.26 -1.01 -2.94
CA VAL A 83 -0.40 -2.14 -2.53
C VAL A 83 0.31 -2.70 -3.77
N LEU A 84 1.51 -3.27 -3.58
CA LEU A 84 2.20 -4.00 -4.65
C LEU A 84 1.38 -5.24 -5.05
N VAL A 85 1.15 -5.46 -6.33
CA VAL A 85 0.53 -6.70 -6.82
C VAL A 85 1.57 -7.82 -6.81
N LEU A 86 1.82 -8.37 -5.61
CA LEU A 86 2.96 -9.25 -5.33
C LEU A 86 2.97 -10.53 -6.20
N PRO A 87 1.84 -11.24 -6.42
CA PRO A 87 1.90 -12.53 -7.11
C PRO A 87 2.21 -12.46 -8.60
N GLN A 88 2.17 -11.31 -9.23
CA GLN A 88 2.56 -11.15 -10.64
C GLN A 88 4.02 -10.82 -10.86
N ARG A 89 4.80 -10.71 -9.76
CA ARG A 89 6.22 -10.36 -9.79
C ARG A 89 7.10 -11.57 -9.44
N GLN A 90 8.33 -11.55 -9.92
CA GLN A 90 9.32 -12.55 -9.58
C GLN A 90 9.79 -12.34 -8.13
N ALA A 91 9.54 -13.32 -7.25
CA ALA A 91 9.68 -13.19 -5.80
C ALA A 91 11.11 -12.85 -5.34
N THR A 92 12.13 -13.52 -5.90
CA THR A 92 13.53 -13.26 -5.53
C THR A 92 13.95 -11.84 -5.92
N LEU A 93 13.47 -11.35 -7.08
CA LEU A 93 13.75 -9.97 -7.49
C LEU A 93 13.07 -8.97 -6.56
N VAL A 94 11.81 -9.21 -6.17
CA VAL A 94 11.11 -8.38 -5.19
C VAL A 94 11.85 -8.37 -3.85
N ALA A 95 12.29 -9.54 -3.35
CA ALA A 95 13.08 -9.64 -2.13
C ALA A 95 14.32 -8.73 -2.19
N LYS A 96 15.04 -8.77 -3.32
CA LYS A 96 16.23 -7.96 -3.56
C LYS A 96 15.93 -6.46 -3.68
N GLN A 97 14.88 -6.09 -4.41
CA GLN A 97 14.47 -4.70 -4.58
C GLN A 97 14.08 -4.07 -3.24
N VAL A 98 13.27 -4.77 -2.46
CA VAL A 98 12.83 -4.31 -1.13
C VAL A 98 14.02 -4.19 -0.18
N SER A 99 14.91 -5.19 -0.12
CA SER A 99 16.13 -5.12 0.70
C SER A 99 17.02 -3.95 0.31
N THR A 100 17.19 -3.71 -0.99
CA THR A 100 17.98 -2.58 -1.49
C THR A 100 17.34 -1.25 -1.10
N LEU A 101 16.03 -1.11 -1.27
CA LEU A 101 15.30 0.10 -0.93
C LEU A 101 15.32 0.37 0.58
N ASP A 102 15.16 -0.68 1.39
CA ASP A 102 15.25 -0.57 2.85
C ASP A 102 16.66 -0.12 3.28
N THR A 103 17.70 -0.69 2.67
CA THR A 103 19.10 -0.31 2.92
C THR A 103 19.36 1.16 2.53
N LEU A 104 18.96 1.57 1.32
CA LEU A 104 19.20 2.92 0.81
C LEU A 104 18.36 3.98 1.56
N SER A 105 17.22 3.60 2.09
CA SER A 105 16.38 4.49 2.89
C SER A 105 16.72 4.50 4.37
N GLY A 106 17.66 3.65 4.84
CA GLY A 106 18.03 3.56 6.26
C GLY A 106 16.96 2.88 7.13
N GLY A 107 16.29 1.84 6.61
CA GLY A 107 15.29 1.07 7.35
C GLY A 107 13.89 1.67 7.36
N ARG A 108 13.52 2.45 6.32
CA ARG A 108 12.21 3.12 6.24
C ARG A 108 11.18 2.37 5.38
N MET A 109 11.50 1.18 4.86
CA MET A 109 10.56 0.47 3.98
C MET A 109 9.46 -0.24 4.75
N ARG A 110 8.23 -0.17 4.26
CA ARG A 110 7.05 -0.95 4.65
C ARG A 110 6.42 -1.54 3.40
N LEU A 111 6.39 -2.86 3.26
CA LEU A 111 5.88 -3.51 2.06
C LEU A 111 4.39 -3.81 2.18
N GLY A 112 3.55 -3.02 1.53
CA GLY A 112 2.14 -3.32 1.35
C GLY A 112 1.92 -4.22 0.14
N VAL A 113 1.17 -5.30 0.27
CA VAL A 113 0.99 -6.31 -0.77
C VAL A 113 -0.47 -6.69 -0.99
N GLY A 114 -0.84 -6.94 -2.24
CA GLY A 114 -2.17 -7.39 -2.64
C GLY A 114 -2.10 -8.46 -3.73
N VAL A 115 -3.23 -9.12 -3.96
CA VAL A 115 -3.33 -10.14 -5.02
C VAL A 115 -3.69 -9.56 -6.39
N GLY A 116 -4.03 -8.28 -6.48
CA GLY A 116 -4.50 -7.66 -7.71
C GLY A 116 -5.87 -8.16 -8.17
N TRP A 117 -6.46 -7.42 -9.07
CA TRP A 117 -7.82 -7.65 -9.59
C TRP A 117 -7.87 -7.78 -11.12
N GLN A 118 -6.79 -7.42 -11.81
CA GLN A 118 -6.75 -7.27 -13.26
C GLN A 118 -6.09 -8.48 -13.94
N ALA A 119 -6.90 -9.39 -14.50
CA ALA A 119 -6.38 -10.57 -15.19
C ALA A 119 -5.49 -10.23 -16.40
N ALA A 120 -5.78 -9.12 -17.10
CA ALA A 120 -4.99 -8.68 -18.25
C ALA A 120 -3.51 -8.37 -17.89
N GLU A 121 -3.28 -7.87 -16.70
CA GLU A 121 -1.94 -7.55 -16.22
C GLU A 121 -1.15 -8.83 -15.94
N TYR A 122 -1.80 -9.82 -15.31
CA TYR A 122 -1.22 -11.16 -15.13
C TYR A 122 -0.86 -11.83 -16.44
N GLU A 123 -1.79 -11.77 -17.43
CA GLU A 123 -1.56 -12.30 -18.77
C GLU A 123 -0.37 -11.66 -19.45
N ALA A 124 -0.25 -10.32 -19.39
CA ALA A 124 0.87 -9.58 -19.96
C ALA A 124 2.22 -9.90 -19.29
N LEU A 125 2.20 -10.27 -18.01
CA LEU A 125 3.38 -10.65 -17.23
C LEU A 125 3.66 -12.17 -17.26
N GLY A 126 2.87 -12.94 -18.03
CA GLY A 126 3.06 -14.39 -18.18
C GLY A 126 2.65 -15.21 -16.96
N GLU A 127 1.73 -14.67 -16.13
CA GLU A 127 1.36 -15.27 -14.86
C GLU A 127 -0.11 -15.71 -14.81
N ASP A 128 -0.38 -16.85 -14.17
CA ASP A 128 -1.72 -17.39 -14.02
C ASP A 128 -2.50 -16.66 -12.91
N PHE A 129 -3.54 -15.92 -13.34
CA PHE A 129 -4.42 -15.18 -12.43
C PHE A 129 -5.14 -16.08 -11.42
N SER A 130 -5.46 -17.32 -11.78
CA SER A 130 -6.20 -18.26 -10.90
C SER A 130 -5.37 -18.70 -9.69
N THR A 131 -4.06 -18.68 -9.78
CA THR A 131 -3.13 -19.14 -8.73
C THR A 131 -2.66 -18.03 -7.79
N ARG A 132 -3.04 -16.77 -8.05
CA ARG A 132 -2.50 -15.58 -7.37
C ARG A 132 -2.55 -15.63 -5.82
N GLY A 133 -3.63 -16.19 -5.25
CA GLY A 133 -3.77 -16.28 -3.79
C GLY A 133 -2.71 -17.19 -3.16
N ARG A 134 -2.56 -18.42 -3.67
CA ARG A 134 -1.54 -19.37 -3.18
C ARG A 134 -0.12 -18.87 -3.40
N ARG A 135 0.11 -18.24 -4.56
CA ARG A 135 1.42 -17.61 -4.86
C ARG A 135 1.76 -16.51 -3.88
N MET A 136 0.79 -15.69 -3.50
CA MET A 136 1.00 -14.64 -2.50
C MET A 136 1.43 -15.23 -1.16
N ASP A 137 0.74 -16.27 -0.69
CA ASP A 137 1.05 -16.91 0.59
C ASP A 137 2.49 -17.48 0.59
N GLU A 138 2.85 -18.23 -0.47
CA GLU A 138 4.19 -18.78 -0.65
C GLU A 138 5.25 -17.68 -0.79
N THR A 139 4.93 -16.58 -1.52
CA THR A 139 5.85 -15.46 -1.70
C THR A 139 6.13 -14.75 -0.38
N ILE A 140 5.12 -14.46 0.44
CA ILE A 140 5.31 -13.79 1.74
C ILE A 140 6.29 -14.60 2.61
N ALA A 141 6.08 -15.91 2.72
CA ALA A 141 6.98 -16.78 3.48
C ALA A 141 8.42 -16.75 2.90
N TYR A 142 8.55 -16.83 1.59
CA TYR A 142 9.86 -16.78 0.92
C TYR A 142 10.59 -15.44 1.12
N LEU A 143 9.88 -14.32 1.07
CA LEU A 143 10.48 -13.00 1.37
C LEU A 143 11.08 -12.95 2.78
N ARG A 144 10.38 -13.51 3.78
CA ARG A 144 10.89 -13.57 5.17
C ARG A 144 12.21 -14.35 5.25
N HIS A 145 12.30 -15.50 4.57
CA HIS A 145 13.54 -16.27 4.47
C HIS A 145 14.66 -15.50 3.78
N CYS A 146 14.35 -14.82 2.65
CA CYS A 146 15.33 -14.01 1.94
C CYS A 146 15.95 -12.91 2.82
N TRP A 147 15.16 -12.31 3.69
CA TRP A 147 15.59 -11.18 4.54
C TRP A 147 16.18 -11.61 5.87
N GLY A 148 15.76 -12.77 6.42
CA GLY A 148 16.15 -13.22 7.77
C GLY A 148 17.27 -14.23 7.77
N ASP A 149 17.32 -15.14 6.79
CA ASP A 149 18.20 -16.30 6.85
C ASP A 149 19.55 -16.03 6.16
N GLU A 150 20.64 -16.46 6.79
CA GLU A 150 21.98 -16.44 6.18
C GLU A 150 22.05 -17.36 4.96
N ARG A 151 21.49 -18.56 5.12
CA ARG A 151 21.37 -19.57 4.05
C ARG A 151 19.90 -19.77 3.74
N ILE A 152 19.50 -19.37 2.55
CA ILE A 152 18.12 -19.44 2.11
C ILE A 152 17.88 -20.82 1.51
N GLN A 153 16.95 -21.55 2.13
CA GLN A 153 16.43 -22.81 1.63
C GLN A 153 14.92 -22.72 1.48
N GLN A 154 14.41 -22.97 0.30
CA GLN A 154 12.98 -23.00 0.01
C GLN A 154 12.68 -24.09 -1.00
N ARG A 155 11.79 -24.99 -0.65
CA ARG A 155 11.23 -26.01 -1.55
C ARG A 155 9.73 -25.88 -1.58
N GLY A 156 9.26 -24.84 -2.27
CA GLY A 156 7.86 -24.59 -2.50
C GLY A 156 7.38 -25.13 -3.86
N ALA A 157 6.10 -24.94 -4.15
CA ALA A 157 5.54 -25.34 -5.43
C ALA A 157 6.07 -24.50 -6.60
N ARG A 158 6.52 -23.27 -6.34
CA ARG A 158 6.98 -22.31 -7.36
C ARG A 158 8.41 -21.82 -7.15
N PHE A 159 8.90 -21.80 -5.93
CA PHE A 159 10.22 -21.28 -5.60
C PHE A 159 11.12 -22.40 -5.11
N LEU A 160 12.26 -22.51 -5.77
CA LEU A 160 13.34 -23.39 -5.36
C LEU A 160 14.55 -22.51 -5.03
N ALA A 161 14.95 -22.53 -3.79
CA ALA A 161 16.22 -21.97 -3.34
C ALA A 161 16.96 -23.07 -2.57
N ASP A 162 18.19 -23.34 -2.93
CA ASP A 162 19.00 -24.38 -2.34
C ASP A 162 20.36 -23.79 -1.98
N GLU A 163 20.57 -23.53 -0.68
CA GLU A 163 21.80 -22.97 -0.12
C GLU A 163 22.24 -21.65 -0.77
N ILE A 164 21.29 -20.75 -1.12
CA ILE A 164 21.62 -19.45 -1.69
C ILE A 164 21.72 -18.36 -0.62
N ALA A 165 22.43 -17.28 -0.92
CA ALA A 165 22.49 -16.06 -0.11
C ALA A 165 21.94 -14.87 -0.88
N MET A 166 21.35 -13.90 -0.18
CA MET A 166 20.95 -12.61 -0.72
C MET A 166 21.49 -11.48 0.16
N GLU A 167 22.38 -10.67 -0.41
CA GLU A 167 22.99 -9.51 0.26
C GLU A 167 22.80 -8.24 -0.58
N PRO A 168 22.69 -7.04 0.08
CA PRO A 168 22.64 -6.87 1.53
C PRO A 168 21.30 -7.37 2.11
N LYS A 169 21.31 -7.78 3.36
CA LYS A 169 20.06 -7.93 4.12
C LYS A 169 19.45 -6.56 4.37
N PRO A 170 18.10 -6.44 4.41
CA PRO A 170 17.50 -5.17 4.81
C PRO A 170 17.88 -4.84 6.28
N PRO A 171 18.09 -3.56 6.65
CA PRO A 171 18.32 -3.16 8.04
C PRO A 171 17.29 -3.69 9.03
N GLN A 172 16.03 -3.83 8.58
CA GLN A 172 14.94 -4.39 9.39
C GLN A 172 14.95 -5.93 9.46
N GLY A 173 15.82 -6.60 8.68
CA GLY A 173 15.93 -8.06 8.66
C GLY A 173 14.62 -8.76 8.29
N GLY A 174 14.42 -9.97 8.80
CA GLY A 174 13.18 -10.74 8.61
C GLY A 174 11.92 -10.09 9.20
N SER A 175 12.08 -9.03 10.03
CA SER A 175 10.97 -8.25 10.62
C SER A 175 10.52 -7.06 9.77
N LEU A 176 11.08 -6.86 8.56
CA LEU A 176 10.59 -5.84 7.63
C LEU A 176 9.07 -5.97 7.48
N PRO A 177 8.28 -4.91 7.76
CA PRO A 177 6.83 -5.02 7.84
C PRO A 177 6.20 -5.37 6.48
N ILE A 178 5.39 -6.42 6.46
CA ILE A 178 4.55 -6.81 5.31
C ILE A 178 3.08 -6.57 5.68
N TRP A 179 2.46 -5.60 5.03
CA TRP A 179 1.05 -5.26 5.22
C TRP A 179 0.21 -5.79 4.06
N VAL A 180 -0.97 -6.31 4.36
CA VAL A 180 -1.80 -7.00 3.37
C VAL A 180 -3.02 -6.16 3.03
N GLY A 181 -3.26 -5.94 1.72
CA GLY A 181 -4.46 -5.29 1.20
C GLY A 181 -5.57 -6.27 0.83
N GLY A 182 -6.80 -5.79 0.89
CA GLY A 182 -7.99 -6.49 0.44
C GLY A 182 -9.06 -6.65 1.52
N LEU A 183 -10.30 -6.87 1.06
CA LEU A 183 -11.51 -6.94 1.91
C LEU A 183 -12.14 -8.34 1.97
N GLY A 184 -11.77 -9.23 1.06
CA GLY A 184 -12.35 -10.57 1.00
C GLY A 184 -11.88 -11.47 2.16
N ALA A 185 -12.69 -12.45 2.56
CA ALA A 185 -12.41 -13.34 3.69
C ALA A 185 -10.99 -13.97 3.63
N VAL A 186 -10.52 -14.34 2.42
CA VAL A 186 -9.16 -14.89 2.24
C VAL A 186 -8.08 -13.84 2.50
N ALA A 187 -8.31 -12.57 2.14
CA ALA A 187 -7.37 -11.49 2.42
C ALA A 187 -7.29 -11.19 3.91
N LEU A 188 -8.45 -11.13 4.60
CA LEU A 188 -8.50 -10.91 6.06
C LEU A 188 -7.82 -12.07 6.82
N LYS A 189 -8.06 -13.32 6.39
CA LYS A 189 -7.35 -14.49 6.93
C LYS A 189 -5.83 -14.36 6.75
N ARG A 190 -5.39 -14.07 5.52
CA ARG A 190 -3.95 -13.88 5.19
C ARG A 190 -3.32 -12.77 6.04
N THR A 191 -4.02 -11.66 6.24
CA THR A 191 -3.56 -10.58 7.10
C THR A 191 -3.28 -11.09 8.52
N GLY A 192 -4.23 -11.80 9.12
CA GLY A 192 -4.05 -12.35 10.46
C GLY A 192 -2.93 -13.38 10.55
N GLU A 193 -2.85 -14.30 9.60
CA GLU A 193 -1.88 -15.40 9.64
C GLU A 193 -0.45 -14.98 9.24
N LEU A 194 -0.29 -14.08 8.27
CA LEU A 194 1.00 -13.81 7.62
C LEU A 194 1.43 -12.34 7.62
N GLY A 195 0.48 -11.40 7.71
CA GLY A 195 0.75 -9.97 7.63
C GLY A 195 1.09 -9.34 8.97
N ASP A 196 1.81 -8.21 8.95
CA ASP A 196 2.07 -7.39 10.15
C ASP A 196 1.05 -6.24 10.26
N GLY A 197 0.24 -6.05 9.25
CA GLY A 197 -0.85 -5.09 9.24
C GLY A 197 -1.80 -5.28 8.07
N TRP A 198 -2.91 -4.57 8.15
CA TRP A 198 -3.95 -4.52 7.14
C TRP A 198 -4.01 -3.15 6.49
N MET A 199 -3.93 -3.11 5.16
CA MET A 199 -4.24 -1.94 4.35
C MET A 199 -5.68 -2.07 3.83
N GLY A 200 -6.62 -1.59 4.63
CA GLY A 200 -8.04 -1.65 4.34
C GLY A 200 -8.52 -0.46 3.52
N MET A 201 -9.46 -0.71 2.63
CA MET A 201 -10.28 0.36 2.08
C MET A 201 -11.42 0.64 3.05
N ALA A 202 -11.74 1.93 3.29
CA ALA A 202 -12.87 2.32 4.13
C ALA A 202 -14.21 2.11 3.38
N ALA A 203 -14.42 0.86 2.91
CA ALA A 203 -15.59 0.44 2.16
C ALA A 203 -16.52 -0.42 3.02
N GLY A 204 -17.82 -0.24 2.85
CA GLY A 204 -18.83 -0.91 3.67
C GLY A 204 -19.30 -0.07 4.87
N SER A 205 -20.18 -0.65 5.67
CA SER A 205 -20.67 -0.04 6.92
C SER A 205 -19.61 -0.11 8.03
N ASP A 206 -19.85 0.61 9.12
CA ASP A 206 -19.00 0.54 10.31
C ASP A 206 -18.95 -0.88 10.89
N ASP A 207 -20.08 -1.61 10.83
CA ASP A 207 -20.13 -3.00 11.29
C ASP A 207 -19.33 -3.94 10.39
N ASP A 208 -19.32 -3.72 9.08
CA ASP A 208 -18.46 -4.47 8.16
C ASP A 208 -16.98 -4.25 8.49
N MET A 209 -16.58 -3.02 8.79
CA MET A 209 -15.19 -2.69 9.17
C MET A 209 -14.81 -3.28 10.53
N ARG A 210 -15.68 -3.19 11.55
CA ARG A 210 -15.47 -3.86 12.84
C ARG A 210 -15.37 -5.38 12.69
N GLY A 211 -16.23 -5.96 11.85
CA GLY A 211 -16.22 -7.39 11.53
C GLY A 211 -14.93 -7.83 10.83
N ALA A 212 -14.39 -7.00 9.93
CA ALA A 212 -13.12 -7.26 9.27
C ALA A 212 -11.95 -7.27 10.26
N ILE A 213 -11.86 -6.24 11.14
CA ILE A 213 -10.84 -6.16 12.18
C ILE A 213 -10.92 -7.35 13.13
N ALA A 214 -12.13 -7.69 13.59
CA ALA A 214 -12.35 -8.86 14.46
C ALA A 214 -11.93 -10.18 13.78
N THR A 215 -12.21 -10.32 12.47
CA THR A 215 -11.83 -11.50 11.69
C THR A 215 -10.30 -11.61 11.57
N ILE A 216 -9.60 -10.51 11.29
CA ILE A 216 -8.12 -10.47 11.24
C ILE A 216 -7.54 -10.90 12.59
N ARG A 217 -8.00 -10.28 13.69
CA ARG A 217 -7.50 -10.56 15.04
C ARG A 217 -7.74 -12.02 15.46
N ARG A 218 -8.90 -12.59 15.10
CA ARG A 218 -9.18 -14.02 15.34
C ARG A 218 -8.19 -14.90 14.60
N HIS A 219 -7.96 -14.68 13.30
CA HIS A 219 -7.00 -15.47 12.52
C HIS A 219 -5.56 -15.32 13.02
N ALA A 220 -5.18 -14.15 13.55
CA ALA A 220 -3.90 -13.98 14.21
C ALA A 220 -3.79 -14.86 15.46
N ALA A 221 -4.80 -14.84 16.33
CA ALA A 221 -4.84 -15.69 17.52
C ALA A 221 -4.82 -17.18 17.17
N ASP A 222 -5.61 -17.60 16.17
CA ASP A 222 -5.67 -19.00 15.71
C ASP A 222 -4.29 -19.47 15.17
N ALA A 223 -3.49 -18.55 14.62
CA ALA A 223 -2.13 -18.80 14.15
C ALA A 223 -1.06 -18.66 15.25
N GLY A 224 -1.45 -18.44 16.51
CA GLY A 224 -0.52 -18.27 17.64
C GLY A 224 0.23 -16.94 17.64
N ARG A 225 -0.28 -15.92 16.92
CA ARG A 225 0.28 -14.56 16.87
C ARG A 225 -0.48 -13.64 17.81
N ASP A 226 0.18 -12.57 18.26
CA ASP A 226 -0.49 -11.52 19.03
C ASP A 226 -1.44 -10.72 18.14
N PRO A 227 -2.78 -10.78 18.39
CA PRO A 227 -3.75 -10.02 17.60
C PRO A 227 -3.60 -8.50 17.72
N SER A 228 -3.01 -8.01 18.81
CA SER A 228 -2.80 -6.57 19.04
C SER A 228 -1.61 -6.01 18.27
N ALA A 229 -0.70 -6.88 17.83
CA ALA A 229 0.47 -6.49 17.04
C ALA A 229 0.13 -6.24 15.55
N ILE A 230 -1.09 -6.62 15.09
CA ILE A 230 -1.49 -6.41 13.69
C ILE A 230 -1.99 -4.97 13.53
N GLY A 231 -1.22 -4.15 12.80
CA GLY A 231 -1.58 -2.75 12.54
C GLY A 231 -2.80 -2.62 11.61
N MET A 232 -3.59 -1.56 11.78
CA MET A 232 -4.81 -1.31 11.01
C MET A 232 -4.74 0.04 10.31
N GLN A 233 -4.72 0.03 8.96
CA GLN A 233 -4.77 1.22 8.11
C GLN A 233 -6.06 1.27 7.31
N ALA A 234 -6.66 2.44 7.19
CA ALA A 234 -7.76 2.69 6.27
C ALA A 234 -7.38 3.74 5.23
N MET A 235 -7.64 3.46 3.95
CA MET A 235 -7.67 4.48 2.92
C MET A 235 -8.86 5.41 3.19
N LEU A 236 -8.61 6.69 3.37
CA LEU A 236 -9.63 7.69 3.66
C LEU A 236 -10.47 7.95 2.41
N ALA A 237 -11.71 7.55 2.48
CA ALA A 237 -12.67 7.65 1.40
C ALA A 237 -14.04 8.09 1.96
N PRO A 238 -14.89 8.70 1.12
CA PRO A 238 -16.25 9.05 1.54
C PRO A 238 -17.00 7.79 2.03
N PRO A 239 -17.96 7.96 2.94
CA PRO A 239 -18.83 6.85 3.33
C PRO A 239 -19.54 6.22 2.14
N PRO A 240 -19.94 4.95 2.21
CA PRO A 240 -20.74 4.30 1.16
C PRO A 240 -22.01 5.11 0.84
N ASN A 241 -22.36 5.20 -0.44
CA ASN A 241 -23.52 5.92 -0.94
C ASN A 241 -23.48 7.45 -0.75
N ASP A 242 -22.32 8.03 -0.51
CA ASP A 242 -22.16 9.48 -0.44
C ASP A 242 -22.26 10.11 -1.84
N ALA A 243 -23.32 10.88 -2.08
CA ALA A 243 -23.54 11.59 -3.34
C ALA A 243 -22.44 12.61 -3.67
N GLY A 244 -21.72 13.11 -2.65
CA GLY A 244 -20.62 14.07 -2.77
C GLY A 244 -19.24 13.42 -2.85
N GLY A 245 -19.14 12.12 -3.13
CA GLY A 245 -17.87 11.37 -3.11
C GLY A 245 -16.76 11.97 -3.98
N LYS A 246 -17.10 12.52 -5.17
CA LYS A 246 -16.11 13.16 -6.07
C LYS A 246 -15.52 14.46 -5.52
N THR A 247 -16.19 15.11 -4.59
CA THR A 247 -15.75 16.37 -3.97
C THR A 247 -15.32 16.17 -2.52
N PHE A 248 -15.25 14.94 -2.06
CA PHE A 248 -14.95 14.59 -0.66
C PHE A 248 -13.72 15.34 -0.12
N TYR A 249 -12.63 15.33 -0.86
CA TYR A 249 -11.39 16.00 -0.45
C TYR A 249 -11.41 17.54 -0.57
N GLN A 250 -12.48 18.13 -1.12
CA GLN A 250 -12.70 19.59 -1.10
C GLN A 250 -13.26 20.07 0.24
N ASP A 251 -13.96 19.22 0.95
CA ASP A 251 -14.60 19.53 2.24
C ASP A 251 -13.75 19.03 3.41
N HIS A 252 -12.97 19.94 3.97
CA HIS A 252 -12.09 19.67 5.10
C HIS A 252 -12.83 19.05 6.29
N GLY A 253 -14.01 19.58 6.63
CA GLY A 253 -14.78 19.09 7.77
C GLY A 253 -15.24 17.65 7.59
N ARG A 254 -15.66 17.27 6.37
CA ARG A 254 -16.05 15.88 6.05
C ARG A 254 -14.87 14.92 6.12
N VAL A 255 -13.69 15.34 5.63
CA VAL A 255 -12.48 14.54 5.68
C VAL A 255 -12.08 14.26 7.12
N VAL A 256 -12.06 15.29 7.97
CA VAL A 256 -11.75 15.18 9.40
C VAL A 256 -12.76 14.28 10.11
N ALA A 257 -14.06 14.54 9.97
CA ALA A 257 -15.11 13.73 10.60
C ALA A 257 -15.01 12.23 10.20
N ARG A 258 -14.67 11.96 8.92
CA ARG A 258 -14.47 10.58 8.47
C ARG A 258 -13.25 9.93 9.12
N ALA A 259 -12.16 10.66 9.29
CA ALA A 259 -10.97 10.17 9.98
C ALA A 259 -11.25 9.88 11.47
N GLU A 260 -11.97 10.75 12.17
CA GLU A 260 -12.42 10.51 13.55
C GLU A 260 -13.26 9.24 13.65
N GLN A 261 -14.21 9.05 12.73
CA GLN A 261 -15.04 7.85 12.68
C GLN A 261 -14.18 6.59 12.51
N LEU A 262 -13.25 6.59 11.56
CA LEU A 262 -12.37 5.44 11.32
C LEU A 262 -11.46 5.14 12.52
N THR A 263 -10.95 6.19 13.19
CA THR A 263 -10.21 6.04 14.44
C THR A 263 -11.04 5.37 15.52
N GLY A 264 -12.29 5.78 15.68
CA GLY A 264 -13.25 5.17 16.61
C GLY A 264 -13.58 3.71 16.29
N LEU A 265 -13.33 3.25 15.07
CA LEU A 265 -13.47 1.85 14.67
C LEU A 265 -12.23 1.00 14.96
N GLY A 266 -11.10 1.63 15.34
CA GLY A 266 -9.86 0.94 15.68
C GLY A 266 -8.78 0.98 14.59
N PHE A 267 -8.89 1.90 13.62
CA PHE A 267 -7.80 2.16 12.70
C PHE A 267 -6.76 3.09 13.34
N GLU A 268 -5.49 2.72 13.23
CA GLU A 268 -4.35 3.45 13.81
C GLU A 268 -3.62 4.29 12.75
N TRP A 269 -3.84 3.96 11.48
CA TRP A 269 -3.31 4.64 10.31
C TRP A 269 -4.42 5.10 9.39
N ILE A 270 -4.30 6.33 8.92
CA ILE A 270 -5.20 6.91 7.91
C ILE A 270 -4.37 7.29 6.68
N ALA A 271 -4.71 6.74 5.53
CA ALA A 271 -4.08 7.04 4.26
C ALA A 271 -4.94 7.99 3.43
N LEU A 272 -4.39 9.10 2.99
CA LEU A 272 -5.03 10.05 2.08
C LEU A 272 -4.69 9.68 0.64
N ASN A 273 -5.68 9.67 -0.24
CA ASN A 273 -5.48 9.44 -1.67
C ASN A 273 -5.23 10.76 -2.40
N ALA A 274 -3.95 11.10 -2.67
CA ALA A 274 -3.62 12.34 -3.36
C ALA A 274 -4.01 12.34 -4.85
N THR A 275 -4.21 11.16 -5.46
CA THR A 275 -4.84 11.08 -6.79
C THR A 275 -6.30 11.53 -6.75
N ALA A 276 -7.05 11.18 -5.69
CA ALA A 276 -8.41 11.67 -5.49
C ALA A 276 -8.43 13.17 -5.16
N ILE A 277 -7.43 13.70 -4.44
CA ILE A 277 -7.25 15.14 -4.24
C ILE A 277 -7.07 15.84 -5.59
N PHE A 278 -6.19 15.33 -6.46
CA PHE A 278 -6.05 15.83 -7.83
C PHE A 278 -7.37 15.78 -8.61
N GLN A 279 -8.08 14.67 -8.57
CA GLN A 279 -9.35 14.49 -9.28
C GLN A 279 -10.45 15.43 -8.75
N SER A 280 -10.39 15.78 -7.46
CA SER A 280 -11.36 16.70 -6.83
C SER A 280 -11.09 18.18 -7.13
N GLY A 281 -9.99 18.55 -7.77
CA GLY A 281 -9.77 19.91 -8.24
C GLY A 281 -8.37 20.48 -8.08
N ALA A 282 -7.50 19.91 -7.25
CA ALA A 282 -6.10 20.31 -7.14
C ALA A 282 -5.31 19.78 -8.35
N ARG A 283 -5.11 20.62 -9.36
CA ARG A 283 -4.60 20.20 -10.69
C ARG A 283 -3.10 20.34 -10.86
N THR A 284 -2.43 21.03 -9.94
CA THR A 284 -0.97 21.22 -9.91
C THR A 284 -0.37 20.63 -8.64
N VAL A 285 0.94 20.39 -8.67
CA VAL A 285 1.67 19.92 -7.48
C VAL A 285 1.52 20.92 -6.32
N ALA A 286 1.62 22.23 -6.60
CA ALA A 286 1.44 23.26 -5.59
C ALA A 286 0.06 23.18 -4.93
N GLU A 287 -1.03 23.05 -5.69
CA GLU A 287 -2.38 22.92 -5.16
C GLU A 287 -2.58 21.62 -4.37
N ILE A 288 -1.90 20.53 -4.75
CA ILE A 288 -1.91 19.28 -3.98
C ILE A 288 -1.20 19.48 -2.65
N VAL A 289 -0.04 20.13 -2.64
CA VAL A 289 0.74 20.44 -1.43
C VAL A 289 -0.07 21.30 -0.48
N ASP A 290 -0.69 22.39 -0.97
CA ASP A 290 -1.55 23.27 -0.16
C ASP A 290 -2.69 22.46 0.48
N ARG A 291 -3.38 21.64 -0.30
CA ARG A 291 -4.47 20.80 0.19
C ARG A 291 -4.01 19.76 1.22
N LEU A 292 -2.87 19.12 1.00
CA LEU A 292 -2.28 18.18 1.97
C LEU A 292 -1.92 18.90 3.27
N GLY A 293 -1.38 20.12 3.22
CA GLY A 293 -1.07 20.93 4.40
C GLY A 293 -2.31 21.26 5.23
N GLU A 294 -3.37 21.72 4.59
CA GLU A 294 -4.68 22.00 5.23
C GLU A 294 -5.25 20.75 5.91
N LEU A 295 -5.31 19.62 5.18
CA LEU A 295 -5.86 18.38 5.69
C LEU A 295 -5.02 17.82 6.84
N HIS A 296 -3.68 17.85 6.74
CA HIS A 296 -2.80 17.40 7.81
C HIS A 296 -3.04 18.16 9.10
N SER A 297 -3.13 19.50 9.05
CA SER A 297 -3.35 20.34 10.23
C SER A 297 -4.67 19.98 10.94
N GLY A 298 -5.75 19.80 10.18
CA GLY A 298 -7.05 19.42 10.74
C GLY A 298 -7.04 18.00 11.32
N LEU A 299 -6.45 17.05 10.59
CA LEU A 299 -6.35 15.66 11.03
C LEU A 299 -5.51 15.52 12.31
N ARG A 300 -4.36 16.22 12.40
CA ARG A 300 -3.54 16.21 13.63
C ARG A 300 -4.26 16.79 14.83
N THR A 301 -5.10 17.79 14.62
CA THR A 301 -5.90 18.36 15.71
C THR A 301 -7.00 17.42 16.18
N ALA A 302 -7.63 16.69 15.27
CA ALA A 302 -8.79 15.85 15.56
C ALA A 302 -8.41 14.44 16.04
N VAL A 303 -7.35 13.83 15.48
CA VAL A 303 -6.99 12.42 15.71
C VAL A 303 -5.52 12.20 16.05
N GLY A 304 -4.78 13.27 16.29
CA GLY A 304 -3.33 13.27 16.58
C GLY A 304 -2.91 12.79 17.96
#